data_2196d9f8a6d60cca279bd45f0ad0224e
#
_entry.id   2196d9f8a6d60cca279bd45f0ad0224e
#
_cell.length_a   1.000
_cell.length_b   1.000
_cell.length_c   1.000
_cell.angle_alpha   90.00
_cell.angle_beta   90.00
_cell.angle_gamma   90.00
#
_symmetry.space_group_name_H-M   'P 1'
#
loop_
_entity.id
_entity.type
_entity.pdbx_description
1 polymer ?
#
loop_
_entity_poly.entity_id
_entity_poly.type
_entity_poly.pdbx_seq_one_letter_code
_entity_poly.pdbx_strand_id
1 'polypeptide(L)'
;MKKFLKIIATLVATLLLITACSSKNTSNNSAGESSEKQKVFTSNNNEGESTEVTIFYSGDNVNRMSSKATFNIKGTSPDEEYNSVKNSFDENLKDIVGVTYSVEKKDNKININYDIDFTKINYDKAKEKLGFKKPSLDEERKLSNVQQQLENNDLKEKK
;
A
#
# COMPACT_ATOMS: atom_id res chain seq x y z
N MET A 1 -3.37 -1.88 -22.27
CA MET A 1 -2.06 -2.15 -21.66
C MET A 1 -1.48 -0.95 -20.91
N LYS A 2 -1.22 0.21 -21.51
CA LYS A 2 -0.57 1.36 -20.83
C LYS A 2 -1.34 1.97 -19.64
N LYS A 3 -2.67 1.82 -19.57
CA LYS A 3 -3.49 2.34 -18.45
C LYS A 3 -3.49 1.42 -17.23
N PHE A 4 -3.42 0.10 -17.43
CA PHE A 4 -3.36 -0.91 -16.35
C PHE A 4 -2.02 -0.91 -15.64
N LEU A 5 -0.94 -0.80 -16.41
CA LEU A 5 0.40 -0.65 -15.83
C LEU A 5 0.49 0.60 -14.92
N LYS A 6 -0.30 1.64 -15.24
CA LYS A 6 -0.40 2.83 -14.39
C LYS A 6 -1.18 2.58 -13.10
N ILE A 7 -2.21 1.72 -13.08
CA ILE A 7 -2.99 1.43 -11.87
C ILE A 7 -2.17 0.56 -10.90
N ILE A 8 -1.42 -0.42 -11.41
CA ILE A 8 -0.53 -1.26 -10.60
C ILE A 8 0.69 -0.46 -10.14
N ALA A 9 1.30 0.33 -11.02
CA ALA A 9 2.31 1.31 -10.65
C ALA A 9 1.75 2.32 -9.64
N THR A 10 0.44 2.59 -9.67
CA THR A 10 -0.22 3.46 -8.72
C THR A 10 -0.37 2.81 -7.35
N LEU A 11 -0.69 1.52 -7.25
CA LEU A 11 -0.76 0.84 -5.96
C LEU A 11 0.62 0.65 -5.29
N VAL A 12 1.67 0.55 -6.10
CA VAL A 12 3.07 0.43 -5.65
C VAL A 12 3.80 1.78 -5.72
N ALA A 13 3.39 2.71 -6.61
CA ALA A 13 4.08 3.97 -6.91
C ALA A 13 3.32 5.24 -6.54
N THR A 14 2.12 5.16 -5.99
CA THR A 14 1.39 6.35 -5.48
C THR A 14 1.87 6.82 -4.12
N LEU A 15 3.05 6.40 -3.74
CA LEU A 15 3.86 7.10 -2.75
C LEU A 15 4.50 8.40 -3.31
N LEU A 16 4.11 8.82 -4.52
CA LEU A 16 4.76 9.92 -5.24
C LEU A 16 3.92 11.19 -5.24
N LEU A 17 4.52 12.21 -4.69
CA LEU A 17 4.22 13.64 -4.72
C LEU A 17 3.40 14.17 -3.54
N ILE A 18 4.10 14.70 -2.56
CA ILE A 18 3.79 16.04 -2.04
C ILE A 18 5.06 16.64 -1.45
N THR A 19 5.45 17.77 -2.02
CA THR A 19 6.35 18.76 -1.42
C THR A 19 5.66 19.44 -0.25
N ALA A 20 6.38 19.46 0.87
CA ALA A 20 6.40 20.44 1.96
C ALA A 20 5.13 21.23 2.30
N CYS A 21 4.69 21.07 3.55
CA CYS A 21 4.65 22.21 4.47
C CYS A 21 4.70 21.74 5.91
N SER A 22 5.64 22.33 6.60
CA SER A 22 5.94 22.23 8.03
C SER A 22 4.79 22.70 8.88
N SER A 23 4.46 21.97 9.95
CA SER A 23 4.20 22.62 11.23
C SER A 23 4.49 21.68 12.39
N LYS A 24 5.35 22.15 13.25
CA LYS A 24 5.70 21.61 14.55
C LYS A 24 4.47 21.48 15.45
N ASN A 25 4.33 20.37 16.14
CA ASN A 25 3.98 20.45 17.56
C ASN A 25 4.52 19.26 18.35
N THR A 26 4.98 19.60 19.52
CA THR A 26 5.86 18.97 20.46
C THR A 26 5.11 18.05 21.42
N SER A 27 5.76 16.94 21.79
CA SER A 27 5.78 16.26 23.11
C SER A 27 4.52 15.68 23.71
N ASN A 28 4.53 14.38 24.04
CA ASN A 28 4.89 13.94 25.39
C ASN A 28 5.02 12.41 25.45
N ASN A 29 6.10 11.98 26.10
CA ASN A 29 6.35 10.62 26.53
C ASN A 29 5.27 10.13 27.48
N SER A 30 4.77 8.92 27.24
CA SER A 30 4.29 8.02 28.28
C SER A 30 4.56 6.60 27.80
N ALA A 31 5.50 5.95 28.47
CA ALA A 31 5.70 4.52 28.38
C ALA A 31 4.47 3.81 28.97
N GLY A 32 3.64 3.28 28.09
CA GLY A 32 2.56 2.38 28.38
C GLY A 32 2.49 1.41 27.22
N GLU A 33 2.29 0.12 27.47
CA GLU A 33 2.03 -0.90 26.45
C GLU A 33 0.95 -0.37 25.50
N SER A 34 1.36 0.15 24.37
CA SER A 34 0.42 0.65 23.39
C SER A 34 -0.14 -0.55 22.63
N SER A 35 -1.33 -0.99 23.00
CA SER A 35 -2.10 -1.94 22.24
C SER A 35 -2.14 -1.49 20.76
N GLU A 36 -1.78 -2.36 19.85
CA GLU A 36 -1.85 -2.09 18.42
C GLU A 36 -3.28 -1.72 18.03
N LYS A 37 -3.44 -0.59 17.38
CA LYS A 37 -4.71 -0.07 16.87
C LYS A 37 -4.79 -0.30 15.37
N GLN A 38 -5.99 -0.24 14.81
CA GLN A 38 -6.16 -0.35 13.37
C GLN A 38 -7.08 0.73 12.81
N LYS A 39 -6.87 1.07 11.54
CA LYS A 39 -7.76 1.87 10.71
C LYS A 39 -7.94 1.19 9.37
N VAL A 40 -9.13 1.28 8.81
CA VAL A 40 -9.48 0.69 7.52
C VAL A 40 -9.81 1.80 6.54
N PHE A 41 -9.23 1.75 5.36
CA PHE A 41 -9.48 2.67 4.26
C PHE A 41 -10.02 1.89 3.08
N THR A 42 -11.00 2.45 2.39
CA THR A 42 -11.64 1.78 1.25
C THR A 42 -11.82 2.73 0.08
N SER A 43 -11.71 2.18 -1.11
CA SER A 43 -12.13 2.80 -2.36
C SER A 43 -12.90 1.79 -3.19
N ASN A 44 -14.06 2.19 -3.71
CA ASN A 44 -14.89 1.36 -4.58
C ASN A 44 -15.33 2.21 -5.78
N ASN A 45 -15.44 1.59 -6.94
CA ASN A 45 -16.04 2.22 -8.10
C ASN A 45 -17.34 1.51 -8.53
N ASN A 46 -18.05 2.13 -9.46
CA ASN A 46 -19.32 1.60 -9.98
C ASN A 46 -19.16 0.33 -10.83
N GLU A 47 -17.92 -0.04 -11.21
CA GLU A 47 -17.60 -1.21 -12.01
C GLU A 47 -17.32 -2.46 -11.14
N GLY A 48 -17.47 -2.35 -9.82
CA GLY A 48 -17.23 -3.43 -8.87
C GLY A 48 -15.73 -3.71 -8.63
N GLU A 49 -14.86 -2.76 -8.94
CA GLU A 49 -13.48 -2.76 -8.48
C GLU A 49 -13.42 -2.17 -7.07
N SER A 50 -12.57 -2.69 -6.24
CA SER A 50 -12.47 -2.28 -4.85
C SER A 50 -11.03 -2.37 -4.35
N THR A 51 -10.69 -1.49 -3.44
CA THR A 51 -9.45 -1.57 -2.66
C THR A 51 -9.79 -1.34 -1.19
N GLU A 52 -9.31 -2.21 -0.33
CA GLU A 52 -9.36 -2.07 1.11
C GLU A 52 -7.95 -2.13 1.66
N VAL A 53 -7.58 -1.16 2.47
CA VAL A 53 -6.29 -1.09 3.15
C VAL A 53 -6.54 -0.99 4.65
N THR A 54 -5.97 -1.93 5.41
CA THR A 54 -5.95 -1.89 6.87
C THR A 54 -4.54 -1.53 7.32
N ILE A 55 -4.42 -0.47 8.09
CA ILE A 55 -3.17 -0.09 8.76
C ILE A 55 -3.24 -0.47 10.24
N PHE A 56 -2.16 -1.07 10.74
CA PHE A 56 -1.97 -1.44 12.13
C PHE A 56 -0.86 -0.56 12.70
N TYR A 57 -1.13 0.14 13.80
CA TYR A 57 -0.24 1.16 14.33
C TYR A 57 -0.20 1.20 15.85
N SER A 58 0.92 1.67 16.39
CA SER A 58 1.11 1.93 17.81
C SER A 58 1.71 3.32 17.97
N GLY A 59 1.06 4.16 18.78
CA GLY A 59 1.42 5.56 18.86
C GLY A 59 1.28 6.24 17.50
N ASP A 60 2.35 6.82 16.99
CA ASP A 60 2.37 7.56 15.71
C ASP A 60 3.03 6.76 14.56
N ASN A 61 3.28 5.47 14.77
CA ASN A 61 3.95 4.63 13.78
C ASN A 61 3.08 3.48 13.31
N VAL A 62 2.97 3.32 12.00
CA VAL A 62 2.39 2.14 11.37
C VAL A 62 3.41 0.99 11.46
N ASN A 63 2.98 -0.13 12.00
CA ASN A 63 3.79 -1.34 12.11
C ASN A 63 3.57 -2.26 10.92
N ARG A 64 2.32 -2.33 10.44
CA ARG A 64 1.93 -3.21 9.35
C ARG A 64 0.81 -2.57 8.52
N MET A 65 0.81 -2.88 7.24
CA MET A 65 -0.25 -2.52 6.32
C MET A 65 -0.68 -3.77 5.54
N SER A 66 -1.99 -4.02 5.47
CA SER A 66 -2.58 -5.09 4.67
C SER A 66 -3.52 -4.47 3.63
N SER A 67 -3.36 -4.86 2.39
CA SER A 67 -4.17 -4.36 1.28
C SER A 67 -4.84 -5.53 0.54
N LYS A 68 -6.11 -5.36 0.24
CA LYS A 68 -6.88 -6.25 -0.64
C LYS A 68 -7.45 -5.41 -1.78
N ALA A 69 -7.19 -5.84 -3.00
CA ALA A 69 -7.69 -5.14 -4.17
C ALA A 69 -8.32 -6.13 -5.16
N THR A 70 -9.41 -5.71 -5.79
CA THR A 70 -10.10 -6.45 -6.85
C THR A 70 -10.24 -5.56 -8.07
N PHE A 71 -9.78 -6.03 -9.21
CA PHE A 71 -9.84 -5.34 -10.50
C PHE A 71 -10.50 -6.21 -11.56
N ASN A 72 -11.26 -5.59 -12.44
CA ASN A 72 -11.82 -6.28 -13.59
C ASN A 72 -10.75 -6.45 -14.68
N ILE A 73 -10.72 -7.62 -15.30
CA ILE A 73 -9.95 -7.85 -16.50
C ILE A 73 -10.68 -7.17 -17.67
N LYS A 74 -10.03 -6.21 -18.31
CA LYS A 74 -10.62 -5.39 -19.39
C LYS A 74 -10.07 -5.70 -20.76
N GLY A 75 -9.00 -6.51 -20.82
CA GLY A 75 -8.34 -6.89 -22.06
C GLY A 75 -9.03 -8.03 -22.78
N THR A 76 -8.68 -8.20 -24.06
CA THR A 76 -9.14 -9.33 -24.89
C THR A 76 -8.43 -10.65 -24.56
N SER A 77 -7.33 -10.60 -23.82
CA SER A 77 -6.52 -11.73 -23.38
C SER A 77 -6.43 -11.78 -21.85
N PRO A 78 -7.42 -12.35 -21.14
CA PRO A 78 -7.46 -12.37 -19.68
C PRO A 78 -6.23 -13.03 -19.03
N ASP A 79 -5.66 -14.04 -19.65
CA ASP A 79 -4.49 -14.73 -19.14
C ASP A 79 -3.22 -13.89 -19.28
N GLU A 80 -3.06 -13.16 -20.38
CA GLU A 80 -1.91 -12.26 -20.55
C GLU A 80 -1.96 -11.10 -19.56
N GLU A 81 -3.14 -10.55 -19.32
CA GLU A 81 -3.33 -9.48 -18.35
C GLU A 81 -3.00 -9.96 -16.93
N TYR A 82 -3.53 -11.11 -16.53
CA TYR A 82 -3.21 -11.73 -15.25
C TYR A 82 -1.71 -12.01 -15.10
N ASN A 83 -1.09 -12.66 -16.11
CA ASN A 83 0.33 -12.97 -16.08
C ASN A 83 1.20 -11.71 -16.01
N SER A 84 0.83 -10.65 -16.70
CA SER A 84 1.54 -9.37 -16.66
C SER A 84 1.52 -8.77 -15.24
N VAL A 85 0.35 -8.82 -14.58
CA VAL A 85 0.22 -8.35 -13.18
C VAL A 85 1.07 -9.20 -12.25
N LYS A 86 0.90 -10.53 -12.32
CA LYS A 86 1.62 -11.47 -11.46
C LYS A 86 3.14 -11.33 -11.62
N ASN A 87 3.64 -11.28 -12.84
CA ASN A 87 5.07 -11.13 -13.11
C ASN A 87 5.60 -9.81 -12.55
N SER A 88 4.84 -8.73 -12.66
CA SER A 88 5.24 -7.43 -12.09
C SER A 88 5.39 -7.49 -10.57
N PHE A 89 4.51 -8.20 -9.87
CA PHE A 89 4.64 -8.42 -8.43
C PHE A 89 5.84 -9.32 -8.10
N ASP A 90 6.01 -10.42 -8.83
CA ASP A 90 7.13 -11.35 -8.64
C ASP A 90 8.49 -10.63 -8.85
N GLU A 91 8.64 -9.83 -9.90
CA GLU A 91 9.87 -9.11 -10.20
C GLU A 91 10.23 -8.04 -9.16
N ASN A 92 9.22 -7.35 -8.65
CA ASN A 92 9.47 -6.21 -7.76
C ASN A 92 9.47 -6.56 -6.27
N LEU A 93 8.71 -7.58 -5.86
CA LEU A 93 8.42 -7.78 -4.44
C LEU A 93 8.91 -9.09 -3.85
N LYS A 94 9.19 -10.11 -4.67
CA LYS A 94 9.49 -11.48 -4.25
C LYS A 94 10.58 -11.59 -3.16
N ASP A 95 11.61 -10.75 -3.23
CA ASP A 95 12.79 -10.86 -2.36
C ASP A 95 12.83 -9.78 -1.27
N ILE A 96 11.72 -9.08 -1.05
CA ILE A 96 11.69 -8.04 0.00
C ILE A 96 11.23 -8.67 1.31
N VAL A 97 12.13 -8.73 2.27
CA VAL A 97 11.81 -9.18 3.63
C VAL A 97 10.76 -8.26 4.25
N GLY A 98 9.72 -8.82 4.84
CA GLY A 98 8.61 -8.07 5.41
C GLY A 98 7.49 -7.76 4.43
N VAL A 99 7.58 -8.22 3.18
CA VAL A 99 6.52 -8.11 2.17
C VAL A 99 6.00 -9.51 1.82
N THR A 100 4.68 -9.64 1.78
CA THR A 100 4.01 -10.82 1.24
C THR A 100 2.89 -10.40 0.28
N TYR A 101 2.62 -11.19 -0.73
CA TYR A 101 1.56 -10.91 -1.69
C TYR A 101 0.99 -12.21 -2.28
N SER A 102 -0.24 -12.12 -2.77
CA SER A 102 -0.82 -13.10 -3.68
C SER A 102 -1.56 -12.38 -4.80
N VAL A 103 -1.50 -12.95 -6.00
CA VAL A 103 -2.23 -12.49 -7.17
C VAL A 103 -3.02 -13.67 -7.70
N GLU A 104 -4.34 -13.56 -7.74
CA GLU A 104 -5.25 -14.62 -8.15
C GLU A 104 -6.21 -14.12 -9.23
N LYS A 105 -6.49 -14.99 -10.21
CA LYS A 105 -7.53 -14.73 -11.21
C LYS A 105 -8.78 -15.54 -10.87
N LYS A 106 -9.92 -14.88 -10.74
CA LYS A 106 -11.21 -15.50 -10.51
C LYS A 106 -12.33 -14.69 -11.18
N ASP A 107 -13.21 -15.36 -11.90
CA ASP A 107 -14.41 -14.75 -12.49
C ASP A 107 -14.15 -13.47 -13.29
N ASN A 108 -13.16 -13.51 -14.18
CA ASN A 108 -12.71 -12.36 -14.98
C ASN A 108 -12.24 -11.16 -14.13
N LYS A 109 -11.78 -11.43 -12.91
CA LYS A 109 -11.18 -10.44 -12.01
C LYS A 109 -9.80 -10.87 -11.56
N ILE A 110 -8.97 -9.89 -11.23
CA ILE A 110 -7.70 -10.09 -10.54
C ILE A 110 -7.89 -9.65 -9.09
N ASN A 111 -7.65 -10.57 -8.16
CA ASN A 111 -7.63 -10.31 -6.74
C ASN A 111 -6.18 -10.27 -6.28
N ILE A 112 -5.82 -9.21 -5.58
CA ILE A 112 -4.48 -8.99 -5.06
C ILE A 112 -4.58 -8.84 -3.55
N ASN A 113 -3.81 -9.64 -2.81
CA ASN A 113 -3.53 -9.39 -1.41
C ASN A 113 -2.06 -8.96 -1.29
N TYR A 114 -1.79 -7.96 -0.48
CA TYR A 114 -0.47 -7.39 -0.33
C TYR A 114 -0.29 -6.89 1.10
N ASP A 115 0.73 -7.39 1.78
CA ASP A 115 1.04 -7.05 3.16
C ASP A 115 2.47 -6.51 3.28
N ILE A 116 2.64 -5.46 4.07
CA ILE A 116 3.93 -4.90 4.46
C ILE A 116 4.04 -4.94 5.98
N ASP A 117 5.07 -5.59 6.48
CA ASP A 117 5.50 -5.53 7.87
C ASP A 117 6.68 -4.56 7.99
N PHE A 118 6.41 -3.32 8.35
CA PHE A 118 7.42 -2.26 8.46
C PHE A 118 8.46 -2.55 9.55
N THR A 119 8.16 -3.44 10.47
CA THR A 119 9.10 -3.82 11.54
C THR A 119 10.21 -4.76 11.03
N LYS A 120 10.01 -5.37 9.85
CA LYS A 120 10.95 -6.31 9.23
C LYS A 120 11.64 -5.78 7.99
N ILE A 121 11.17 -4.66 7.43
CA ILE A 121 11.69 -4.11 6.17
C ILE A 121 13.12 -3.61 6.35
N ASN A 122 13.99 -4.02 5.43
CA ASN A 122 15.26 -3.35 5.19
C ASN A 122 15.00 -2.15 4.25
N TYR A 123 15.01 -0.95 4.80
CA TYR A 123 14.66 0.27 4.09
C TYR A 123 15.49 0.52 2.82
N ASP A 124 16.80 0.37 2.91
CA ASP A 124 17.71 0.67 1.79
C ASP A 124 17.46 -0.28 0.61
N LYS A 125 17.16 -1.54 0.88
CA LYS A 125 16.85 -2.55 -0.16
C LYS A 125 15.44 -2.41 -0.73
N ALA A 126 14.52 -1.93 0.08
CA ALA A 126 13.10 -1.85 -0.27
C ALA A 126 12.71 -0.50 -0.89
N LYS A 127 13.45 0.55 -0.57
CA LYS A 127 13.12 1.94 -0.89
C LYS A 127 12.72 2.15 -2.34
N GLU A 128 13.54 1.71 -3.26
CA GLU A 128 13.29 1.90 -4.70
C GLU A 128 12.13 1.02 -5.19
N LYS A 129 12.12 -0.25 -4.80
CA LYS A 129 11.11 -1.23 -5.22
C LYS A 129 9.71 -0.94 -4.66
N LEU A 130 9.62 -0.45 -3.43
CA LEU A 130 8.36 -0.05 -2.79
C LEU A 130 8.01 1.42 -3.05
N GLY A 131 8.89 2.16 -3.73
CA GLY A 131 8.64 3.56 -4.07
C GLY A 131 8.66 4.50 -2.86
N PHE A 132 9.35 4.15 -1.78
CA PHE A 132 9.48 5.00 -0.61
C PHE A 132 10.20 6.31 -0.93
N LYS A 133 9.68 7.42 -0.44
CA LYS A 133 10.14 8.77 -0.78
C LYS A 133 10.77 9.52 0.36
N LYS A 134 10.46 9.15 1.59
CA LYS A 134 10.97 9.83 2.76
C LYS A 134 12.45 9.49 2.99
N PRO A 135 13.17 10.24 3.79
CA PRO A 135 14.59 9.98 4.05
C PRO A 135 14.86 8.73 4.89
N SER A 136 13.85 8.23 5.62
CA SER A 136 13.98 7.06 6.49
C SER A 136 12.70 6.26 6.59
N LEU A 137 12.81 5.00 7.05
CA LEU A 137 11.65 4.15 7.32
C LEU A 137 10.72 4.75 8.38
N ASP A 138 11.26 5.37 9.42
CA ASP A 138 10.45 6.00 10.46
C ASP A 138 9.62 7.15 9.92
N GLU A 139 10.12 7.90 8.95
CA GLU A 139 9.34 8.94 8.28
C GLU A 139 8.28 8.33 7.33
N GLU A 140 8.61 7.24 6.62
CA GLU A 140 7.65 6.56 5.74
C GLU A 140 6.46 6.00 6.52
N ARG A 141 6.72 5.35 7.66
CA ARG A 141 5.70 4.69 8.46
C ARG A 141 4.98 5.60 9.47
N LYS A 142 5.22 6.91 9.49
CA LYS A 142 4.41 7.82 10.29
C LYS A 142 2.93 7.71 9.92
N LEU A 143 2.08 7.54 10.92
CA LEU A 143 0.65 7.35 10.73
C LEU A 143 0.04 8.46 9.87
N SER A 144 0.39 9.73 10.14
CA SER A 144 -0.07 10.87 9.36
C SER A 144 0.35 10.80 7.89
N ASN A 145 1.58 10.37 7.60
CA ASN A 145 2.08 10.24 6.23
C ASN A 145 1.35 9.12 5.49
N VAL A 146 1.17 7.96 6.14
CA VAL A 146 0.47 6.82 5.53
C VAL A 146 -1.00 7.17 5.27
N GLN A 147 -1.70 7.79 6.22
CA GLN A 147 -3.09 8.22 6.05
C GLN A 147 -3.22 9.21 4.88
N GLN A 148 -2.39 10.24 4.85
CA GLN A 148 -2.39 11.23 3.77
C GLN A 148 -2.17 10.58 2.39
N GLN A 149 -1.29 9.59 2.30
CA GLN A 149 -1.05 8.86 1.06
C GLN A 149 -2.29 8.07 0.63
N LEU A 150 -2.97 7.39 1.55
CA LEU A 150 -4.19 6.64 1.24
C LEU A 150 -5.30 7.58 0.77
N GLU A 151 -5.49 8.71 1.43
CA GLU A 151 -6.48 9.72 1.05
C GLU A 151 -6.18 10.36 -0.30
N ASN A 152 -4.91 10.63 -0.61
CA ASN A 152 -4.49 11.15 -1.92
C ASN A 152 -4.72 10.15 -3.07
N ASN A 153 -4.92 8.89 -2.74
CA ASN A 153 -5.27 7.82 -3.68
C ASN A 153 -6.75 7.47 -3.66
N ASP A 154 -7.59 8.42 -3.26
CA ASP A 154 -9.05 8.29 -3.22
C ASP A 154 -9.57 7.21 -2.27
N LEU A 155 -8.75 6.71 -1.33
CA LEU A 155 -9.23 5.85 -0.27
C LEU A 155 -9.78 6.69 0.89
N LYS A 156 -10.90 6.27 1.44
CA LYS A 156 -11.57 6.95 2.55
C LYS A 156 -11.58 6.06 3.78
N GLU A 157 -11.32 6.65 4.94
CA GLU A 157 -11.39 5.93 6.22
C GLU A 157 -12.83 5.43 6.43
N LYS A 158 -12.95 4.13 6.69
CA LYS A 158 -14.22 3.49 7.04
C LYS A 158 -14.54 3.83 8.50
N LYS A 159 -15.61 4.56 8.70
CA LYS A 159 -16.14 4.91 10.04
C LYS A 159 -16.87 3.74 10.66
#